data_3d51ec439782466c1a7ccc09a6cda3f1
#
_entry.id   3d51ec439782466c1a7ccc09a6cda3f1
#
_cell.length_a   1.000
_cell.length_b   1.000
_cell.length_c   1.000
_cell.angle_alpha   90.00
_cell.angle_beta   90.00
_cell.angle_gamma   90.00
#
_symmetry.space_group_name_H-M   'P 1'
#
loop_
_entity.id
_entity.type
_entity.pdbx_description
1 polymer ?
#
loop_
_entity_poly.entity_id
_entity_poly.type
_entity_poly.pdbx_seq_one_letter_code
_entity_poly.pdbx_strand_id
1 'polypeptide(L)'
;MSAERSEYIGWVESFYWVLTTMSTLGYGDITFSGNDGRLFSMVVMFTGVFYLFIVLPFVFMEFLYKPFMEYQTGARVPRKFEGSEQKHLILTHYDTISHDLMDKLTQFGYPFILIVEHMKEALRLHDMQIPVMLGKLDETKTFEDAGIEHSAMVVATDDDIRNVNIAF
;
A
#
# COMPACT_ATOMS: atom_id res chain seq x y z
N MET A 1 45.66 -31.87 -36.50
CA MET A 1 44.80 -32.69 -35.60
C MET A 1 44.68 -31.94 -34.30
N SER A 2 43.71 -31.06 -34.20
CA SER A 2 43.41 -30.35 -32.96
C SER A 2 42.25 -31.09 -32.31
N ALA A 3 42.57 -31.76 -31.21
CA ALA A 3 41.54 -32.45 -30.40
C ALA A 3 40.56 -31.40 -29.91
N GLU A 4 39.35 -31.47 -30.35
CA GLU A 4 38.21 -30.82 -29.73
C GLU A 4 38.09 -31.37 -28.32
N ARG A 5 38.62 -30.61 -27.36
CA ARG A 5 38.33 -30.81 -25.98
C ARG A 5 36.88 -30.35 -25.81
N SER A 6 35.94 -31.29 -25.87
CA SER A 6 34.56 -31.03 -25.34
C SER A 6 34.70 -30.87 -23.84
N GLU A 7 35.06 -29.67 -23.42
CA GLU A 7 34.97 -29.28 -22.02
C GLU A 7 33.52 -29.41 -21.61
N TYR A 8 33.23 -30.40 -20.75
CA TYR A 8 31.94 -30.51 -20.11
C TYR A 8 31.76 -29.26 -19.26
N ILE A 9 31.02 -28.29 -19.76
CA ILE A 9 30.64 -27.09 -19.03
C ILE A 9 29.78 -27.56 -17.86
N GLY A 10 30.30 -27.42 -16.65
CA GLY A 10 29.55 -27.76 -15.43
C GLY A 10 28.29 -26.89 -15.29
N TRP A 11 27.32 -27.35 -14.52
CA TRP A 11 26.10 -26.60 -14.30
C TRP A 11 26.35 -25.21 -13.67
N VAL A 12 27.39 -25.07 -12.84
CA VAL A 12 27.81 -23.78 -12.23
C VAL A 12 28.33 -22.82 -13.29
N GLU A 13 29.16 -23.31 -14.23
CA GLU A 13 29.70 -22.51 -15.33
C GLU A 13 28.61 -22.09 -16.30
N SER A 14 27.63 -22.99 -16.56
CA SER A 14 26.44 -22.68 -17.38
C SER A 14 25.60 -21.60 -16.74
N PHE A 15 25.38 -21.67 -15.42
CA PHE A 15 24.61 -20.67 -14.69
C PHE A 15 25.32 -19.31 -14.64
N TYR A 16 26.63 -19.33 -14.39
CA TYR A 16 27.46 -18.14 -14.46
C TYR A 16 27.40 -17.47 -15.83
N TRP A 17 27.55 -18.26 -16.92
CA TRP A 17 27.44 -17.73 -18.27
C TRP A 17 26.07 -17.12 -18.55
N VAL A 18 24.99 -17.76 -18.16
CA VAL A 18 23.63 -17.22 -18.31
C VAL A 18 23.48 -15.91 -17.56
N LEU A 19 23.90 -15.83 -16.31
CA LEU A 19 23.81 -14.60 -15.53
C LEU A 19 24.61 -13.45 -16.13
N THR A 20 25.86 -13.70 -16.56
CA THR A 20 26.73 -12.68 -17.16
C THR A 20 26.21 -12.23 -18.53
N THR A 21 25.59 -13.13 -19.30
CA THR A 21 24.98 -12.81 -20.59
C THR A 21 23.69 -12.04 -20.42
N MET A 22 22.78 -12.48 -19.53
CA MET A 22 21.50 -11.82 -19.24
C MET A 22 21.67 -10.43 -18.63
N SER A 23 22.70 -10.25 -17.79
CA SER A 23 23.06 -8.94 -17.21
C SER A 23 23.81 -8.02 -18.17
N THR A 24 24.04 -8.46 -19.40
CA THR A 24 24.82 -7.74 -20.43
C THR A 24 26.29 -7.45 -20.07
N LEU A 25 26.82 -8.09 -19.01
CA LEU A 25 28.22 -7.97 -18.61
C LEU A 25 29.16 -8.62 -19.64
N GLY A 26 28.89 -9.89 -20.02
CA GLY A 26 29.57 -10.60 -21.09
C GLY A 26 31.10 -10.57 -21.00
N TYR A 27 31.66 -11.15 -19.96
CA TYR A 27 33.14 -11.15 -19.76
C TYR A 27 33.92 -11.81 -20.92
N GLY A 28 33.27 -12.66 -21.72
CA GLY A 28 33.88 -13.28 -22.88
C GLY A 28 34.80 -14.48 -22.58
N ASP A 29 34.84 -14.94 -21.35
CA ASP A 29 35.58 -16.10 -20.89
C ASP A 29 34.96 -17.41 -21.34
N ILE A 30 33.64 -17.46 -21.44
CA ILE A 30 32.87 -18.57 -22.02
C ILE A 30 32.11 -18.04 -23.24
N THR A 31 32.45 -18.53 -24.43
CA THR A 31 31.85 -18.09 -25.68
C THR A 31 31.56 -19.26 -26.60
N PHE A 32 30.47 -19.16 -27.40
CA PHE A 32 30.15 -20.13 -28.41
C PHE A 32 30.74 -19.69 -29.76
N SER A 33 31.50 -20.58 -30.42
CA SER A 33 32.17 -20.29 -31.69
C SER A 33 31.34 -20.47 -32.92
N GLY A 34 30.22 -21.24 -32.85
CA GLY A 34 29.35 -21.53 -33.99
C GLY A 34 28.21 -20.53 -34.16
N ASN A 35 27.62 -20.46 -35.33
CA ASN A 35 26.45 -19.61 -35.63
C ASN A 35 25.27 -19.95 -34.74
N ASP A 36 25.00 -21.24 -34.52
CA ASP A 36 23.90 -21.70 -33.65
C ASP A 36 24.09 -21.28 -32.21
N GLY A 37 25.32 -21.38 -31.68
CA GLY A 37 25.67 -20.91 -30.35
C GLY A 37 25.56 -19.39 -30.18
N ARG A 38 25.93 -18.62 -31.24
CA ARG A 38 25.74 -17.16 -31.26
C ARG A 38 24.28 -16.79 -31.29
N LEU A 39 23.46 -17.49 -32.07
CA LEU A 39 22.02 -17.28 -32.11
C LEU A 39 21.39 -17.57 -30.76
N PHE A 40 21.77 -18.67 -30.11
CA PHE A 40 21.35 -19.00 -28.76
C PHE A 40 21.72 -17.92 -27.77
N SER A 41 22.96 -17.42 -27.80
CA SER A 41 23.42 -16.33 -26.95
C SER A 41 22.59 -15.03 -27.14
N MET A 42 22.20 -14.71 -28.37
CA MET A 42 21.32 -13.57 -28.64
C MET A 42 19.95 -13.75 -27.97
N VAL A 43 19.35 -14.93 -28.08
CA VAL A 43 18.05 -15.22 -27.45
C VAL A 43 18.15 -15.07 -25.93
N VAL A 44 19.19 -15.63 -25.31
CA VAL A 44 19.40 -15.52 -23.86
C VAL A 44 19.59 -14.05 -23.45
N MET A 45 20.39 -13.29 -24.18
CA MET A 45 20.62 -11.87 -23.92
C MET A 45 19.32 -11.06 -24.04
N PHE A 46 18.54 -11.21 -25.11
CA PHE A 46 17.28 -10.50 -25.26
C PHE A 46 16.26 -10.86 -24.17
N THR A 47 16.21 -12.13 -23.78
CA THR A 47 15.36 -12.59 -22.67
C THR A 47 15.78 -11.91 -21.36
N GLY A 48 17.09 -11.81 -21.08
CA GLY A 48 17.63 -11.15 -19.92
C GLY A 48 17.31 -9.65 -19.88
N VAL A 49 17.52 -8.96 -21.01
CA VAL A 49 17.20 -7.54 -21.16
C VAL A 49 15.69 -7.29 -20.91
N PHE A 50 14.83 -8.11 -21.53
CA PHE A 50 13.39 -8.03 -21.32
C PHE A 50 13.02 -8.21 -19.85
N TYR A 51 13.58 -9.22 -19.19
CA TYR A 51 13.31 -9.49 -17.78
C TYR A 51 13.78 -8.35 -16.88
N LEU A 52 15.02 -7.89 -17.07
CA LEU A 52 15.62 -6.82 -16.25
C LEU A 52 14.90 -5.47 -16.38
N PHE A 53 14.53 -5.08 -17.60
CA PHE A 53 13.99 -3.73 -17.86
C PHE A 53 12.47 -3.66 -17.80
N ILE A 54 11.76 -4.77 -17.99
CA ILE A 54 10.30 -4.78 -18.02
C ILE A 54 9.74 -5.52 -16.81
N VAL A 55 10.13 -6.78 -16.59
CA VAL A 55 9.52 -7.61 -15.55
C VAL A 55 9.97 -7.19 -14.15
N LEU A 56 11.26 -6.95 -13.94
CA LEU A 56 11.81 -6.66 -12.62
C LEU A 56 11.28 -5.32 -12.06
N PRO A 57 11.24 -4.19 -12.80
CA PRO A 57 10.62 -2.96 -12.30
C PRO A 57 9.13 -3.12 -12.03
N PHE A 58 8.41 -3.89 -12.84
CA PHE A 58 6.99 -4.16 -12.62
C PHE A 58 6.76 -4.96 -11.33
N VAL A 59 7.54 -6.03 -11.11
CA VAL A 59 7.50 -6.83 -9.88
C VAL A 59 7.86 -5.96 -8.67
N PHE A 60 8.90 -5.14 -8.78
CA PHE A 60 9.28 -4.21 -7.72
C PHE A 60 8.14 -3.25 -7.35
N MET A 61 7.48 -2.66 -8.36
CA MET A 61 6.35 -1.75 -8.16
C MET A 61 5.19 -2.45 -7.45
N GLU A 62 4.85 -3.68 -7.87
CA GLU A 62 3.71 -4.43 -7.34
C GLU A 62 3.96 -4.94 -5.93
N PHE A 63 5.13 -5.54 -5.66
CA PHE A 63 5.39 -6.26 -4.43
C PHE A 63 6.08 -5.43 -3.33
N LEU A 64 6.85 -4.40 -3.69
CA LEU A 64 7.56 -3.58 -2.71
C LEU A 64 6.98 -2.18 -2.59
N TYR A 65 6.74 -1.50 -3.72
CA TYR A 65 6.35 -0.10 -3.68
C TYR A 65 4.91 0.10 -3.21
N LYS A 66 3.95 -0.68 -3.71
CA LYS A 66 2.55 -0.58 -3.28
C LYS A 66 2.35 -0.78 -1.78
N PRO A 67 2.80 -1.90 -1.17
CA PRO A 67 2.61 -2.11 0.27
C PRO A 67 3.35 -1.07 1.12
N PHE A 68 4.51 -0.59 0.64
CA PHE A 68 5.25 0.47 1.33
C PHE A 68 4.47 1.80 1.33
N MET A 69 3.85 2.17 0.21
CA MET A 69 3.01 3.36 0.11
C MET A 69 1.74 3.23 0.94
N GLU A 70 1.08 2.07 0.95
CA GLU A 70 -0.09 1.81 1.78
C GLU A 70 0.24 1.92 3.28
N TYR A 71 1.40 1.39 3.69
CA TYR A 71 1.87 1.51 5.07
C TYR A 71 2.14 2.97 5.47
N GLN A 72 2.83 3.75 4.66
CA GLN A 72 3.08 5.17 4.93
C GLN A 72 1.79 5.99 4.94
N THR A 73 0.86 5.67 4.04
CA THR A 73 -0.41 6.37 3.91
C THR A 73 -1.33 6.05 5.10
N GLY A 74 -1.31 4.79 5.56
CA GLY A 74 -2.05 4.36 6.75
C GLY A 74 -1.59 5.00 8.06
N ALA A 75 -0.34 5.46 8.12
CA ALA A 75 0.20 6.15 9.30
C ALA A 75 -0.26 7.62 9.40
N ARG A 76 -0.84 8.20 8.35
CA ARG A 76 -1.30 9.61 8.35
C ARG A 76 -2.65 9.79 9.03
N VAL A 77 -3.51 8.79 9.00
CA VAL A 77 -4.82 8.85 9.65
C VAL A 77 -4.71 8.21 11.04
N PRO A 78 -4.98 8.95 12.12
CA PRO A 78 -4.92 8.41 13.45
C PRO A 78 -5.99 7.32 13.65
N ARG A 79 -5.63 6.30 14.43
CA ARG A 79 -6.57 5.26 14.88
C ARG A 79 -7.07 5.50 16.30
N LYS A 80 -6.61 6.56 16.93
CA LYS A 80 -7.00 6.99 18.27
C LYS A 80 -7.13 8.51 18.29
N PHE A 81 -8.16 9.01 18.91
CA PHE A 81 -8.38 10.43 19.05
C PHE A 81 -7.56 11.00 20.21
N GLU A 82 -6.57 11.85 19.93
CA GLU A 82 -5.69 12.45 20.94
C GLU A 82 -6.38 13.53 21.80
N GLY A 83 -7.53 14.03 21.36
CA GLY A 83 -8.35 15.03 22.07
C GLY A 83 -9.42 14.46 22.99
N SER A 84 -9.36 13.17 23.33
CA SER A 84 -10.41 12.45 24.05
C SER A 84 -10.69 12.94 25.49
N GLU A 85 -9.83 13.76 26.07
CA GLU A 85 -10.03 14.29 27.42
C GLU A 85 -11.03 15.46 27.50
N GLN A 86 -11.39 16.07 26.38
CA GLN A 86 -12.36 17.15 26.30
C GLN A 86 -13.70 16.64 25.78
N LYS A 87 -14.79 17.29 26.18
CA LYS A 87 -16.10 16.98 25.62
C LYS A 87 -16.12 17.26 24.13
N HIS A 88 -16.29 16.23 23.34
CA HIS A 88 -16.29 16.29 21.87
C HIS A 88 -17.49 15.52 21.31
N LEU A 89 -17.75 15.68 20.01
CA LEU A 89 -18.79 14.95 19.32
C LEU A 89 -18.15 13.85 18.48
N ILE A 90 -18.80 12.69 18.42
CA ILE A 90 -18.39 11.58 17.56
C ILE A 90 -19.43 11.48 16.44
N LEU A 91 -18.96 11.57 15.18
CA LEU A 91 -19.77 11.38 13.98
C LEU A 91 -19.40 10.04 13.34
N THR A 92 -20.37 9.32 12.83
CA THR A 92 -20.17 7.97 12.29
C THR A 92 -20.28 7.88 10.78
N HIS A 93 -20.76 8.93 10.12
CA HIS A 93 -20.94 8.94 8.68
C HIS A 93 -20.67 10.32 8.07
N TYR A 94 -20.14 10.33 6.84
CA TYR A 94 -19.90 11.55 6.08
C TYR A 94 -20.98 11.71 4.98
N ASP A 95 -21.95 12.53 5.25
CA ASP A 95 -23.01 12.90 4.33
C ASP A 95 -23.24 14.42 4.29
N THR A 96 -24.21 14.88 3.55
CA THR A 96 -24.53 16.32 3.44
C THR A 96 -24.92 16.92 4.80
N ILE A 97 -25.64 16.15 5.63
CA ILE A 97 -26.10 16.60 6.95
C ILE A 97 -24.90 16.72 7.91
N SER A 98 -24.04 15.71 7.92
CA SER A 98 -22.82 15.69 8.73
C SER A 98 -21.87 16.80 8.31
N HIS A 99 -21.77 17.10 7.00
CA HIS A 99 -20.93 18.18 6.50
C HIS A 99 -21.40 19.54 7.05
N ASP A 100 -22.70 19.86 6.92
CA ASP A 100 -23.25 21.12 7.45
C ASP A 100 -23.10 21.22 8.97
N LEU A 101 -23.22 20.08 9.67
CA LEU A 101 -22.99 20.02 11.12
C LEU A 101 -21.51 20.30 11.46
N MET A 102 -20.55 19.66 10.76
CA MET A 102 -19.12 19.86 10.98
C MET A 102 -18.69 21.31 10.76
N ASP A 103 -19.25 21.96 9.73
CA ASP A 103 -19.00 23.39 9.47
C ASP A 103 -19.46 24.27 10.65
N LYS A 104 -20.65 24.00 11.19
CA LYS A 104 -21.16 24.69 12.37
C LYS A 104 -20.32 24.41 13.62
N LEU A 105 -19.96 23.12 13.85
CA LEU A 105 -19.12 22.75 14.98
C LEU A 105 -17.76 23.46 14.93
N THR A 106 -17.15 23.52 13.76
CA THR A 106 -15.91 24.26 13.52
C THR A 106 -16.08 25.77 13.79
N GLN A 107 -17.18 26.36 13.28
CA GLN A 107 -17.48 27.77 13.49
C GLN A 107 -17.68 28.13 14.97
N PHE A 108 -18.27 27.26 15.75
CA PHE A 108 -18.51 27.46 17.17
C PHE A 108 -17.37 26.94 18.09
N GLY A 109 -16.32 26.34 17.50
CA GLY A 109 -15.16 25.84 18.24
C GLY A 109 -15.45 24.58 19.05
N TYR A 110 -16.46 23.79 18.68
CA TYR A 110 -16.73 22.50 19.31
C TYR A 110 -15.86 21.41 18.69
N PRO A 111 -15.07 20.70 19.51
CA PRO A 111 -14.27 19.59 18.99
C PRO A 111 -15.15 18.41 18.57
N PHE A 112 -14.78 17.80 17.45
CA PHE A 112 -15.45 16.60 16.95
C PHE A 112 -14.45 15.67 16.29
N ILE A 113 -14.83 14.42 16.14
CA ILE A 113 -14.08 13.40 15.39
C ILE A 113 -15.05 12.61 14.51
N LEU A 114 -14.68 12.37 13.27
CA LEU A 114 -15.42 11.54 12.34
C LEU A 114 -14.78 10.17 12.23
N ILE A 115 -15.52 9.10 12.52
CA ILE A 115 -15.07 7.72 12.33
C ILE A 115 -15.35 7.31 10.89
N VAL A 116 -14.33 6.78 10.22
CA VAL A 116 -14.40 6.33 8.82
C VAL A 116 -13.84 4.91 8.72
N GLU A 117 -14.56 4.03 8.05
CA GLU A 117 -14.16 2.62 7.92
C GLU A 117 -13.13 2.40 6.80
N HIS A 118 -13.18 3.22 5.74
CA HIS A 118 -12.36 3.04 4.55
C HIS A 118 -11.16 3.98 4.53
N MET A 119 -9.96 3.41 4.44
CA MET A 119 -8.70 4.15 4.40
C MET A 119 -8.65 5.26 3.32
N LYS A 120 -9.17 4.97 2.12
CA LYS A 120 -9.14 5.95 1.01
C LYS A 120 -9.99 7.19 1.31
N GLU A 121 -11.13 6.98 1.94
CA GLU A 121 -12.04 8.05 2.34
C GLU A 121 -11.46 8.84 3.50
N ALA A 122 -10.93 8.15 4.51
CA ALA A 122 -10.27 8.75 5.66
C ALA A 122 -9.12 9.67 5.24
N LEU A 123 -8.30 9.25 4.29
CA LEU A 123 -7.22 10.07 3.73
C LEU A 123 -7.74 11.31 3.01
N ARG A 124 -8.76 11.15 2.16
CA ARG A 124 -9.37 12.26 1.45
C ARG A 124 -9.90 13.33 2.42
N LEU A 125 -10.60 12.90 3.46
CA LEU A 125 -11.16 13.80 4.47
C LEU A 125 -10.08 14.42 5.35
N HIS A 126 -9.05 13.67 5.69
CA HIS A 126 -7.87 14.18 6.40
C HIS A 126 -7.13 15.27 5.59
N ASP A 127 -6.96 15.06 4.27
CA ASP A 127 -6.37 16.07 3.38
C ASP A 127 -7.23 17.34 3.27
N MET A 128 -8.54 17.23 3.50
CA MET A 128 -9.48 18.35 3.63
C MET A 128 -9.46 19.01 5.03
N GLN A 129 -8.53 18.60 5.90
CA GLN A 129 -8.39 19.09 7.29
C GLN A 129 -9.59 18.76 8.19
N ILE A 130 -10.38 17.76 7.85
CA ILE A 130 -11.45 17.27 8.70
C ILE A 130 -10.85 16.32 9.75
N PRO A 131 -11.14 16.47 11.04
CA PRO A 131 -10.69 15.55 12.08
C PRO A 131 -11.31 14.17 11.86
N VAL A 132 -10.52 13.21 11.40
CA VAL A 132 -10.97 11.84 11.10
C VAL A 132 -10.13 10.82 11.84
N MET A 133 -10.73 9.71 12.21
CA MET A 133 -10.04 8.50 12.64
C MET A 133 -10.53 7.28 11.87
N LEU A 134 -9.62 6.32 11.69
CA LEU A 134 -9.93 5.06 11.03
C LEU A 134 -10.40 4.05 12.08
N GLY A 135 -11.59 3.51 11.89
CA GLY A 135 -12.16 2.49 12.77
C GLY A 135 -13.38 1.84 12.17
N LYS A 136 -13.77 0.68 12.67
CA LYS A 136 -14.99 0.01 12.27
C LYS A 136 -16.11 0.31 13.25
N LEU A 137 -17.29 0.60 12.74
CA LEU A 137 -18.46 1.00 13.53
C LEU A 137 -19.11 -0.18 14.29
N ASP A 138 -18.73 -1.42 13.97
CA ASP A 138 -19.16 -2.64 14.65
C ASP A 138 -18.21 -3.08 15.79
N GLU A 139 -17.10 -2.39 15.99
CA GLU A 139 -16.12 -2.70 17.04
C GLU A 139 -16.21 -1.70 18.22
N THR A 140 -16.54 -2.18 19.41
CA THR A 140 -16.57 -1.35 20.66
C THR A 140 -15.25 -0.61 20.89
N LYS A 141 -14.13 -1.24 20.58
CA LYS A 141 -12.81 -0.66 20.69
C LYS A 141 -12.65 0.64 19.89
N THR A 142 -13.32 0.75 18.73
CA THR A 142 -13.29 1.98 17.92
C THR A 142 -13.87 3.17 18.69
N PHE A 143 -14.95 2.97 19.42
CA PHE A 143 -15.56 4.02 20.24
C PHE A 143 -14.75 4.33 21.50
N GLU A 144 -14.10 3.34 22.09
CA GLU A 144 -13.13 3.55 23.19
C GLU A 144 -11.95 4.40 22.70
N ASP A 145 -11.36 4.07 21.53
CA ASP A 145 -10.28 4.82 20.92
C ASP A 145 -10.72 6.22 20.45
N ALA A 146 -12.01 6.41 20.14
CA ALA A 146 -12.62 7.71 19.89
C ALA A 146 -12.90 8.52 21.16
N GLY A 147 -12.76 7.92 22.36
CA GLY A 147 -12.99 8.59 23.63
C GLY A 147 -14.47 8.73 24.00
N ILE A 148 -15.29 7.70 23.74
CA ILE A 148 -16.74 7.71 24.00
C ILE A 148 -17.08 8.08 25.44
N GLU A 149 -16.25 7.67 26.42
CA GLU A 149 -16.46 7.96 27.85
C GLU A 149 -16.52 9.46 28.16
N HIS A 150 -15.83 10.27 27.36
CA HIS A 150 -15.74 11.72 27.53
C HIS A 150 -16.54 12.48 26.46
N SER A 151 -17.14 11.76 25.52
CA SER A 151 -17.92 12.37 24.45
C SER A 151 -19.18 13.05 24.99
N ALA A 152 -19.56 14.16 24.38
CA ALA A 152 -20.81 14.83 24.68
C ALA A 152 -22.00 14.14 24.01
N MET A 153 -21.78 13.63 22.80
CA MET A 153 -22.83 13.00 21.98
C MET A 153 -22.19 12.20 20.85
N VAL A 154 -22.84 11.11 20.46
CA VAL A 154 -22.57 10.36 19.22
C VAL A 154 -23.70 10.69 18.24
N VAL A 155 -23.32 11.10 17.03
CA VAL A 155 -24.27 11.43 15.95
C VAL A 155 -24.12 10.39 14.85
N ALA A 156 -25.14 9.56 14.71
CA ALA A 156 -25.23 8.53 13.69
C ALA A 156 -26.28 8.94 12.64
N THR A 157 -25.82 9.19 11.42
CA THR A 157 -26.64 9.62 10.28
C THR A 157 -26.74 8.57 9.18
N ASP A 158 -26.28 7.35 9.45
CA ASP A 158 -26.33 6.21 8.52
C ASP A 158 -27.72 5.55 8.49
N ASP A 159 -27.84 4.44 7.78
CA ASP A 159 -29.07 3.65 7.70
C ASP A 159 -29.56 3.18 9.08
N ASP A 160 -30.88 3.08 9.28
CA ASP A 160 -31.52 2.77 10.57
C ASP A 160 -30.97 1.51 11.24
N ILE A 161 -30.59 0.49 10.45
CA ILE A 161 -30.05 -0.76 10.97
C ILE A 161 -28.65 -0.54 11.60
N ARG A 162 -27.81 0.28 10.97
CA ARG A 162 -26.48 0.61 11.50
C ARG A 162 -26.57 1.53 12.72
N ASN A 163 -27.47 2.49 12.69
CA ASN A 163 -27.68 3.41 13.80
C ASN A 163 -28.14 2.67 15.08
N VAL A 164 -28.98 1.64 14.95
CA VAL A 164 -29.40 0.79 16.08
C VAL A 164 -28.23 0.01 16.65
N ASN A 165 -27.36 -0.54 15.82
CA ASN A 165 -26.17 -1.28 16.29
C ASN A 165 -25.14 -0.40 17.03
N ILE A 166 -25.10 0.90 16.72
CA ILE A 166 -24.22 1.86 17.42
C ILE A 166 -24.81 2.26 18.78
N ALA A 167 -26.13 2.24 18.93
CA ALA A 167 -26.84 2.69 20.14
C ALA A 167 -26.85 1.64 21.27
N PHE A 168 -26.54 0.36 20.97
CA PHE A 168 -26.51 -0.76 21.90
C PHE A 168 -25.11 -1.36 22.05
#